data_dc44684b96701370c3141cb5966f959a
#
_entry.id   dc44684b96701370c3141cb5966f959a
#
_cell.length_a   1.000
_cell.length_b   1.000
_cell.length_c   1.000
_cell.angle_alpha   90.00
_cell.angle_beta   90.00
_cell.angle_gamma   90.00
#
_symmetry.space_group_name_H-M   'P 1'
#
loop_
_entity.id
_entity.type
_entity.pdbx_description
1 polymer ?
#
loop_
_entity_poly.entity_id
_entity_poly.type
_entity_poly.pdbx_seq_one_letter_code
_entity_poly.pdbx_strand_id
1 'polypeptide(L)'
;EKAFNSYPHELSGGQRQRAMIAQSISCDPQLLIADEPTTALDVTVQAEILNLMRDLNKRLNSAVILITHDMGVVAELSDYMIVMKDGVVVETGTTFDVFKTPKHQYTKDLLAAVPKLGAAETKPIIERKAAEEPVLRMRGLNIEYPKRGKVPAFLAVKDADLDIYPGEVLGLVGESGSGKTTIGRAVVGLLPI
;
A
#
# COMPACT_ATOMS: atom_id res chain seq x y z
N GLU A 1 -0.78 -21.89 13.96
CA GLU A 1 0.13 -22.32 15.07
C GLU A 1 1.47 -21.60 15.03
N LYS A 2 2.13 -21.45 13.84
CA LYS A 2 3.42 -20.77 13.74
C LYS A 2 3.35 -19.31 14.17
N ALA A 3 2.34 -18.57 13.73
CA ALA A 3 2.16 -17.15 14.06
C ALA A 3 1.87 -16.88 15.54
N PHE A 4 1.25 -17.84 16.25
CA PHE A 4 0.95 -17.73 17.68
C PHE A 4 2.19 -17.62 18.56
N ASN A 5 3.27 -18.27 18.16
CA ASN A 5 4.55 -18.28 18.88
C ASN A 5 5.57 -17.27 18.31
N SER A 6 5.15 -16.39 17.39
CA SER A 6 6.02 -15.41 16.75
C SER A 6 5.97 -14.06 17.47
N TYR A 7 7.11 -13.39 17.53
CA TYR A 7 7.16 -12.01 18.00
C TYR A 7 6.57 -11.05 16.94
N PRO A 8 6.04 -9.86 17.34
CA PRO A 8 5.44 -8.92 16.39
C PRO A 8 6.34 -8.53 15.21
N HIS A 9 7.65 -8.47 15.41
CA HIS A 9 8.62 -8.14 14.34
C HIS A 9 8.86 -9.28 13.34
N GLU A 10 8.45 -10.52 13.68
CA GLU A 10 8.53 -11.68 12.80
C GLU A 10 7.29 -11.84 11.92
N LEU A 11 6.21 -11.10 12.22
CA LEU A 11 4.96 -11.13 11.47
C LEU A 11 5.02 -10.14 10.30
N SER A 12 4.37 -10.49 9.19
CA SER A 12 4.16 -9.53 8.10
C SER A 12 3.27 -8.35 8.55
N GLY A 13 3.29 -7.23 7.82
CA GLY A 13 2.44 -6.07 8.10
C GLY A 13 0.95 -6.46 8.21
N GLY A 14 0.43 -7.20 7.24
CA GLY A 14 -0.95 -7.67 7.25
C GLY A 14 -1.28 -8.63 8.40
N GLN A 15 -0.34 -9.51 8.80
CA GLN A 15 -0.54 -10.38 9.96
C GLN A 15 -0.61 -9.60 11.26
N ARG A 16 0.27 -8.61 11.43
CA ARG A 16 0.23 -7.70 12.59
C ARG A 16 -1.08 -6.94 12.64
N GLN A 17 -1.52 -6.39 11.51
CA GLN A 17 -2.76 -5.62 11.42
C GLN A 17 -3.97 -6.49 11.79
N ARG A 18 -4.07 -7.71 11.26
CA ARG A 18 -5.13 -8.65 11.64
C ARG A 18 -5.11 -9.01 13.13
N ALA A 19 -3.93 -9.19 13.73
CA ALA A 19 -3.81 -9.44 15.15
C ALA A 19 -4.28 -8.24 15.99
N MET A 20 -3.92 -7.00 15.59
CA MET A 20 -4.39 -5.78 16.25
C MET A 20 -5.92 -5.62 16.12
N ILE A 21 -6.49 -5.87 14.95
CA ILE A 21 -7.95 -5.85 14.76
C ILE A 21 -8.62 -6.90 15.67
N ALA A 22 -8.13 -8.14 15.68
CA ALA A 22 -8.67 -9.20 16.54
C ALA A 22 -8.63 -8.81 18.03
N GLN A 23 -7.55 -8.19 18.47
CA GLN A 23 -7.43 -7.66 19.83
C GLN A 23 -8.44 -6.55 20.10
N SER A 24 -8.61 -5.61 19.18
CA SER A 24 -9.51 -4.47 19.35
C SER A 24 -10.98 -4.86 19.44
N ILE A 25 -11.39 -5.94 18.74
CA ILE A 25 -12.78 -6.42 18.75
C ILE A 25 -13.06 -7.47 19.83
N SER A 26 -12.07 -7.93 20.58
CA SER A 26 -12.21 -9.04 21.54
C SER A 26 -13.19 -8.76 22.69
N CYS A 27 -13.49 -7.48 22.95
CA CYS A 27 -14.41 -7.03 24.01
C CYS A 27 -15.77 -6.54 23.47
N ASP A 28 -16.14 -6.90 22.23
CA ASP A 28 -17.39 -6.48 21.57
C ASP A 28 -17.64 -4.96 21.69
N PRO A 29 -16.73 -4.11 21.18
CA PRO A 29 -16.81 -2.67 21.35
C PRO A 29 -17.99 -2.08 20.58
N GLN A 30 -18.65 -1.10 21.14
CA GLN A 30 -19.68 -0.31 20.44
C GLN A 30 -19.08 0.71 19.45
N LEU A 31 -17.82 1.10 19.66
CA LEU A 31 -17.07 2.02 18.81
C LEU A 31 -15.66 1.48 18.56
N LEU A 32 -15.29 1.38 17.30
CA LEU A 32 -13.94 1.06 16.85
C LEU A 32 -13.28 2.30 16.26
N ILE A 33 -12.08 2.65 16.71
CA ILE A 33 -11.27 3.72 16.13
C ILE A 33 -10.15 3.07 15.33
N ALA A 34 -10.13 3.32 14.03
CA ALA A 34 -9.13 2.82 13.09
C ALA A 34 -8.29 3.99 12.57
N ASP A 35 -7.11 4.16 13.15
CA ASP A 35 -6.16 5.22 12.79
C ASP A 35 -5.15 4.66 11.80
N GLU A 36 -5.19 5.15 10.56
CA GLU A 36 -4.33 4.74 9.44
C GLU A 36 -4.24 3.21 9.28
N PRO A 37 -5.37 2.47 9.20
CA PRO A 37 -5.36 1.01 9.31
C PRO A 37 -4.69 0.29 8.15
N THR A 38 -4.42 0.98 7.05
CA THR A 38 -3.82 0.42 5.82
C THR A 38 -2.43 0.96 5.52
N THR A 39 -1.90 1.85 6.36
CA THR A 39 -0.57 2.44 6.16
C THR A 39 0.52 1.37 6.13
N ALA A 40 1.44 1.48 5.17
CA ALA A 40 2.54 0.55 4.92
C ALA A 40 2.13 -0.89 4.54
N LEU A 41 0.88 -1.10 4.12
CA LEU A 41 0.44 -2.36 3.53
C LEU A 41 0.55 -2.28 2.00
N ASP A 42 0.77 -3.43 1.36
CA ASP A 42 0.63 -3.53 -0.09
C ASP A 42 -0.86 -3.53 -0.49
N VAL A 43 -1.13 -3.21 -1.75
CA VAL A 43 -2.50 -3.00 -2.25
C VAL A 43 -3.41 -4.21 -2.04
N THR A 44 -2.87 -5.43 -2.16
CA THR A 44 -3.64 -6.66 -1.99
C THR A 44 -4.04 -6.84 -0.52
N VAL A 45 -3.08 -6.69 0.39
CA VAL A 45 -3.32 -6.78 1.83
C VAL A 45 -4.22 -5.63 2.31
N GLN A 46 -4.05 -4.42 1.76
CA GLN A 46 -4.96 -3.30 2.04
C GLN A 46 -6.41 -3.68 1.72
N ALA A 47 -6.69 -4.18 0.51
CA ALA A 47 -8.03 -4.59 0.12
C ALA A 47 -8.61 -5.66 1.04
N GLU A 48 -7.80 -6.64 1.47
CA GLU A 48 -8.22 -7.67 2.43
C GLU A 48 -8.59 -7.08 3.80
N ILE A 49 -7.80 -6.12 4.32
CA ILE A 49 -8.09 -5.45 5.60
C ILE A 49 -9.36 -4.61 5.50
N LEU A 50 -9.57 -3.87 4.40
CA LEU A 50 -10.79 -3.08 4.19
C LEU A 50 -12.04 -3.96 4.14
N ASN A 51 -11.97 -5.09 3.44
CA ASN A 51 -13.06 -6.07 3.40
C ASN A 51 -13.33 -6.65 4.80
N LEU A 52 -12.27 -7.01 5.55
CA LEU A 52 -12.42 -7.48 6.92
C LEU A 52 -13.10 -6.44 7.82
N MET A 53 -12.70 -5.17 7.73
CA MET A 53 -13.32 -4.09 8.51
C MET A 53 -14.80 -3.91 8.15
N ARG A 54 -15.14 -3.98 6.86
CA ARG A 54 -16.56 -3.91 6.40
C ARG A 54 -17.40 -5.07 6.95
N ASP A 55 -16.86 -6.28 6.92
CA ASP A 55 -17.54 -7.46 7.44
C ASP A 55 -17.71 -7.40 8.97
N LEU A 56 -16.70 -6.94 9.68
CA LEU A 56 -16.77 -6.75 11.13
C LEU A 56 -17.79 -5.69 11.53
N ASN A 57 -17.81 -4.54 10.85
CA ASN A 57 -18.80 -3.50 11.08
C ASN A 57 -20.24 -4.05 10.98
N LYS A 58 -20.52 -4.83 9.91
CA LYS A 58 -21.83 -5.45 9.71
C LYS A 58 -22.19 -6.50 10.78
N ARG A 59 -21.22 -7.31 11.20
CA ARG A 59 -21.44 -8.41 12.16
C ARG A 59 -21.58 -7.93 13.60
N LEU A 60 -20.76 -6.96 13.99
CA LEU A 60 -20.71 -6.47 15.37
C LEU A 60 -21.67 -5.30 15.61
N ASN A 61 -22.26 -4.74 14.56
CA ASN A 61 -23.09 -3.52 14.63
C ASN A 61 -22.42 -2.39 15.41
N SER A 62 -21.09 -2.31 15.29
CA SER A 62 -20.25 -1.30 15.96
C SER A 62 -20.11 -0.06 15.08
N ALA A 63 -20.10 1.12 15.66
CA ALA A 63 -19.70 2.32 14.94
C ALA A 63 -18.20 2.28 14.66
N VAL A 64 -17.75 2.81 13.52
CA VAL A 64 -16.33 2.90 13.16
C VAL A 64 -15.96 4.34 12.87
N ILE A 65 -14.92 4.84 13.54
CA ILE A 65 -14.23 6.08 13.14
C ILE A 65 -13.00 5.65 12.35
N LEU A 66 -12.98 5.97 11.07
CA LEU A 66 -11.85 5.74 10.18
C LEU A 66 -11.06 7.04 10.03
N ILE A 67 -9.80 7.05 10.46
CA ILE A 67 -8.88 8.17 10.30
C ILE A 67 -7.88 7.79 9.21
N THR A 68 -7.86 8.54 8.13
CA THR A 68 -6.94 8.28 7.01
C THR A 68 -6.80 9.52 6.12
N HIS A 69 -5.68 9.60 5.41
CA HIS A 69 -5.45 10.56 4.33
C HIS A 69 -5.77 9.97 2.94
N ASP A 70 -6.10 8.68 2.87
CA ASP A 70 -6.43 7.99 1.60
C ASP A 70 -7.92 8.18 1.27
N MET A 71 -8.19 9.09 0.34
CA MET A 71 -9.55 9.38 -0.13
C MET A 71 -10.21 8.17 -0.82
N GLY A 72 -9.42 7.24 -1.38
CA GLY A 72 -9.94 5.99 -1.94
C GLY A 72 -10.53 5.09 -0.86
N VAL A 73 -9.85 4.98 0.28
CA VAL A 73 -10.32 4.22 1.45
C VAL A 73 -11.58 4.84 2.03
N VAL A 74 -11.64 6.18 2.14
CA VAL A 74 -12.84 6.91 2.59
C VAL A 74 -14.02 6.64 1.66
N ALA A 75 -13.82 6.75 0.34
CA ALA A 75 -14.87 6.49 -0.66
C ALA A 75 -15.43 5.07 -0.59
N GLU A 76 -14.60 4.11 -0.22
CA GLU A 76 -14.96 2.69 -0.18
C GLU A 76 -15.70 2.27 1.10
N LEU A 77 -15.32 2.84 2.26
CA LEU A 77 -15.80 2.37 3.56
C LEU A 77 -16.75 3.31 4.28
N SER A 78 -16.66 4.62 4.04
CA SER A 78 -17.31 5.59 4.91
C SER A 78 -18.67 6.06 4.36
N ASP A 79 -19.67 6.10 5.20
CA ASP A 79 -20.99 6.67 4.87
C ASP A 79 -20.98 8.20 4.98
N TYR A 80 -20.24 8.72 5.95
CA TYR A 80 -20.14 10.14 6.28
C TYR A 80 -18.69 10.52 6.50
N MET A 81 -18.30 11.72 6.10
CA MET A 81 -16.93 12.19 6.26
C MET A 81 -16.84 13.58 6.87
N ILE A 82 -15.74 13.80 7.57
CA ILE A 82 -15.31 15.06 8.16
C ILE A 82 -13.94 15.38 7.60
N VAL A 83 -13.82 16.54 6.97
CA VAL A 83 -12.53 17.03 6.46
C VAL A 83 -11.96 18.02 7.48
N MET A 84 -10.72 17.78 7.89
CA MET A 84 -10.01 18.60 8.87
C MET A 84 -8.77 19.25 8.24
N LYS A 85 -8.51 20.50 8.60
CA LYS A 85 -7.28 21.22 8.26
C LYS A 85 -6.85 22.08 9.44
N ASP A 86 -5.58 22.05 9.80
CA ASP A 86 -4.99 22.87 10.87
C ASP A 86 -5.76 22.76 12.20
N GLY A 87 -6.26 21.57 12.54
CA GLY A 87 -7.03 21.31 13.76
C GLY A 87 -8.51 21.75 13.70
N VAL A 88 -8.97 22.28 12.56
CA VAL A 88 -10.34 22.79 12.39
C VAL A 88 -11.09 21.91 11.40
N VAL A 89 -12.38 21.65 11.68
CA VAL A 89 -13.29 21.00 10.73
C VAL A 89 -13.67 22.03 9.65
N VAL A 90 -13.30 21.74 8.40
CA VAL A 90 -13.53 22.63 7.26
C VAL A 90 -14.74 22.24 6.40
N GLU A 91 -15.07 20.94 6.37
CA GLU A 91 -16.22 20.43 5.65
C GLU A 91 -16.75 19.12 6.28
N THR A 92 -18.07 18.93 6.24
CA THR A 92 -18.74 17.68 6.68
C THR A 92 -19.89 17.36 5.73
N GLY A 93 -20.17 16.08 5.57
CA GLY A 93 -21.32 15.62 4.78
C GLY A 93 -21.30 14.11 4.54
N THR A 94 -22.32 13.63 3.80
CA THR A 94 -22.23 12.25 3.31
C THR A 94 -21.02 12.13 2.39
N THR A 95 -20.39 10.98 2.41
CA THR A 95 -19.21 10.73 1.55
C THR A 95 -19.54 11.02 0.09
N PHE A 96 -20.72 10.59 -0.37
CA PHE A 96 -21.18 10.83 -1.73
C PHE A 96 -21.27 12.33 -2.07
N ASP A 97 -21.87 13.15 -1.21
CA ASP A 97 -22.06 14.59 -1.48
C ASP A 97 -20.74 15.36 -1.49
N VAL A 98 -19.85 15.04 -0.54
CA VAL A 98 -18.54 15.72 -0.46
C VAL A 98 -17.65 15.34 -1.66
N PHE A 99 -17.70 14.09 -2.13
CA PHE A 99 -16.97 13.69 -3.34
C PHE A 99 -17.54 14.30 -4.61
N LYS A 100 -18.89 14.42 -4.70
CA LYS A 100 -19.56 14.92 -5.90
C LYS A 100 -19.53 16.45 -6.00
N THR A 101 -19.74 17.12 -4.88
CA THR A 101 -19.89 18.58 -4.82
C THR A 101 -19.16 19.17 -3.61
N PRO A 102 -17.81 19.08 -3.56
CA PRO A 102 -17.03 19.66 -2.48
C PRO A 102 -17.21 21.17 -2.43
N LYS A 103 -17.45 21.72 -1.24
CA LYS A 103 -17.70 23.15 -1.03
C LYS A 103 -16.42 23.88 -0.68
N HIS A 104 -15.66 23.36 0.27
CA HIS A 104 -14.44 23.98 0.75
C HIS A 104 -13.28 23.82 -0.23
N GLN A 105 -12.47 24.86 -0.43
CA GLN A 105 -11.35 24.82 -1.39
C GLN A 105 -10.34 23.70 -1.07
N TYR A 106 -9.99 23.52 0.19
CA TYR A 106 -9.08 22.47 0.62
C TYR A 106 -9.58 21.06 0.27
N THR A 107 -10.89 20.81 0.41
CA THR A 107 -11.50 19.52 0.01
C THR A 107 -11.38 19.31 -1.50
N LYS A 108 -11.61 20.38 -2.29
CA LYS A 108 -11.43 20.31 -3.75
C LYS A 108 -9.99 19.97 -4.13
N ASP A 109 -9.04 20.61 -3.46
CA ASP A 109 -7.61 20.38 -3.70
C ASP A 109 -7.21 18.95 -3.32
N LEU A 110 -7.69 18.41 -2.18
CA LEU A 110 -7.47 17.03 -1.76
C LEU A 110 -8.02 16.03 -2.80
N LEU A 111 -9.26 16.24 -3.25
CA LEU A 111 -9.89 15.37 -4.24
C LEU A 111 -9.23 15.45 -5.62
N ALA A 112 -8.74 16.64 -5.99
CA ALA A 112 -8.00 16.84 -7.24
C ALA A 112 -6.62 16.15 -7.21
N ALA A 113 -6.01 16.00 -6.03
CA ALA A 113 -4.73 15.32 -5.84
C ALA A 113 -4.84 13.78 -5.95
N VAL A 114 -6.05 13.21 -5.85
CA VAL A 114 -6.25 11.75 -6.03
C VAL A 114 -5.97 11.38 -7.48
N PRO A 115 -5.00 10.48 -7.75
CA PRO A 115 -4.70 10.05 -9.11
C PRO A 115 -5.92 9.41 -9.78
N LYS A 116 -6.44 10.01 -10.84
CA LYS A 116 -7.48 9.41 -11.65
C LYS A 116 -6.83 8.48 -12.67
N LEU A 117 -7.12 7.19 -12.61
CA LEU A 117 -6.72 6.25 -13.64
C LEU A 117 -7.32 6.72 -14.99
N GLY A 118 -6.45 6.99 -15.96
CA GLY A 118 -6.85 7.48 -17.29
C GLY A 118 -6.93 8.99 -17.47
N ALA A 119 -6.76 9.81 -16.42
CA ALA A 119 -6.68 11.28 -16.52
C ALA A 119 -5.21 11.80 -16.54
N ALA A 120 -4.23 10.93 -16.32
CA ALA A 120 -2.84 11.28 -16.59
C ALA A 120 -2.73 11.54 -18.10
N GLU A 121 -2.28 12.73 -18.46
CA GLU A 121 -1.75 12.95 -19.82
C GLU A 121 -0.83 11.76 -20.11
N THR A 122 -1.15 11.00 -21.15
CA THR A 122 -0.32 9.90 -21.60
C THR A 122 1.06 10.49 -21.81
N LYS A 123 1.99 10.20 -20.88
CA LYS A 123 3.39 10.58 -21.10
C LYS A 123 3.74 10.06 -22.49
N PRO A 124 4.34 10.90 -23.34
CA PRO A 124 4.74 10.43 -24.66
C PRO A 124 5.54 9.15 -24.47
N ILE A 125 5.19 8.13 -25.24
CA ILE A 125 5.94 6.87 -25.25
C ILE A 125 7.39 7.27 -25.54
N ILE A 126 8.27 7.04 -24.58
CA ILE A 126 9.71 7.25 -24.81
C ILE A 126 10.07 6.21 -25.88
N GLU A 127 10.18 6.65 -27.14
CA GLU A 127 10.68 5.79 -28.20
C GLU A 127 12.14 5.49 -27.87
N ARG A 128 12.41 4.26 -27.46
CA ARG A 128 13.76 3.75 -27.25
C ARG A 128 14.49 3.82 -28.58
N LYS A 129 15.46 4.72 -28.68
CA LYS A 129 16.30 4.80 -29.89
C LYS A 129 17.10 3.50 -30.02
N ALA A 130 17.01 2.84 -31.16
CA ALA A 130 17.63 1.54 -31.39
C ALA A 130 19.15 1.49 -31.15
N ALA A 131 19.82 2.65 -31.03
CA ALA A 131 21.26 2.80 -30.80
C ALA A 131 21.60 3.27 -29.38
N GLU A 132 20.63 3.43 -28.46
CA GLU A 132 20.87 3.95 -27.12
C GLU A 132 21.27 2.83 -26.17
N GLU A 133 22.44 2.97 -25.52
CA GLU A 133 22.88 2.00 -24.51
C GLU A 133 22.14 2.22 -23.20
N PRO A 134 21.63 1.15 -22.54
CA PRO A 134 21.01 1.27 -21.24
C PRO A 134 22.02 1.68 -20.16
N VAL A 135 21.61 2.51 -19.22
CA VAL A 135 22.37 2.87 -18.01
C VAL A 135 22.52 1.66 -17.09
N LEU A 136 21.50 0.79 -17.09
CA LEU A 136 21.51 -0.46 -16.35
C LEU A 136 21.00 -1.58 -17.26
N ARG A 137 21.79 -2.66 -17.30
CA ARG A 137 21.37 -3.91 -17.96
C ARG A 137 21.56 -5.07 -17.01
N MET A 138 20.52 -5.84 -16.81
CA MET A 138 20.53 -7.09 -16.07
C MET A 138 20.01 -8.21 -16.98
N ARG A 139 20.65 -9.38 -16.91
CA ARG A 139 20.26 -10.57 -17.68
C ARG A 139 20.36 -11.81 -16.82
N GLY A 140 19.29 -12.60 -16.82
CA GLY A 140 19.25 -13.85 -16.05
C GLY A 140 19.54 -13.68 -14.57
N LEU A 141 19.17 -12.52 -13.99
CA LEU A 141 19.54 -12.18 -12.61
C LEU A 141 18.90 -13.13 -11.62
N ASN A 142 19.74 -13.81 -10.83
CA ASN A 142 19.32 -14.65 -9.73
C ASN A 142 19.93 -14.11 -8.44
N ILE A 143 19.08 -13.90 -7.41
CA ILE A 143 19.55 -13.42 -6.11
C ILE A 143 19.05 -14.37 -5.04
N GLU A 144 19.99 -15.01 -4.34
CA GLU A 144 19.72 -15.94 -3.26
C GLU A 144 20.21 -15.38 -1.93
N TYR A 145 19.34 -15.39 -0.92
CA TYR A 145 19.77 -15.20 0.45
C TYR A 145 20.29 -16.52 1.00
N PRO A 146 21.55 -16.57 1.45
CA PRO A 146 22.15 -17.81 1.93
C PRO A 146 21.47 -18.30 3.23
N LYS A 147 21.59 -19.59 3.49
CA LYS A 147 21.13 -20.19 4.74
C LYS A 147 21.74 -19.48 5.95
N ARG A 148 20.88 -19.10 6.90
CA ARG A 148 21.30 -18.51 8.19
C ARG A 148 20.74 -19.32 9.35
N GLY A 149 21.58 -20.06 10.03
CA GLY A 149 21.18 -20.92 11.16
C GLY A 149 20.10 -21.93 10.73
N LYS A 150 18.90 -21.82 11.30
CA LYS A 150 17.74 -22.67 10.97
C LYS A 150 16.92 -22.20 9.77
N VAL A 151 17.18 -20.98 9.25
CA VAL A 151 16.48 -20.45 8.08
C VAL A 151 17.13 -21.00 6.81
N PRO A 152 16.41 -21.73 5.96
CA PRO A 152 16.97 -22.26 4.70
C PRO A 152 17.35 -21.15 3.75
N ALA A 153 18.20 -21.44 2.78
CA ALA A 153 18.48 -20.57 1.67
C ALA A 153 17.19 -20.24 0.90
N PHE A 154 17.07 -19.00 0.42
CA PHE A 154 15.86 -18.53 -0.25
C PHE A 154 16.22 -17.76 -1.51
N LEU A 155 15.78 -18.24 -2.66
CA LEU A 155 15.92 -17.57 -3.96
C LEU A 155 14.87 -16.45 -4.05
N ALA A 156 15.30 -15.22 -3.85
CA ALA A 156 14.43 -14.05 -3.77
C ALA A 156 14.11 -13.43 -5.15
N VAL A 157 15.01 -13.59 -6.11
CA VAL A 157 14.86 -13.16 -7.51
C VAL A 157 15.33 -14.31 -8.38
N LYS A 158 14.56 -14.63 -9.42
CA LYS A 158 14.85 -15.70 -10.33
C LYS A 158 14.74 -15.20 -11.77
N ASP A 159 15.82 -15.37 -12.53
CA ASP A 159 15.88 -15.17 -13.98
C ASP A 159 15.27 -13.83 -14.43
N ALA A 160 15.67 -12.74 -13.76
CA ALA A 160 15.14 -11.41 -14.05
C ALA A 160 15.98 -10.69 -15.10
N ASP A 161 15.31 -10.22 -16.15
CA ASP A 161 15.86 -9.37 -17.20
C ASP A 161 15.32 -7.96 -17.08
N LEU A 162 16.19 -6.96 -17.19
CA LEU A 162 15.83 -5.57 -17.05
C LEU A 162 16.82 -4.66 -17.75
N ASP A 163 16.31 -3.69 -18.50
CA ASP A 163 17.07 -2.57 -19.06
C ASP A 163 16.45 -1.25 -18.60
N ILE A 164 17.29 -0.31 -18.19
CA ILE A 164 16.89 1.08 -17.90
C ILE A 164 17.74 2.01 -18.73
N TYR A 165 17.11 2.94 -19.41
CA TYR A 165 17.74 3.89 -20.31
C TYR A 165 17.87 5.28 -19.69
N PRO A 166 18.74 6.17 -20.20
CA PRO A 166 18.89 7.53 -19.71
C PRO A 166 17.54 8.27 -19.69
N GLY A 167 17.19 8.89 -18.55
CA GLY A 167 15.94 9.65 -18.40
C GLY A 167 14.67 8.80 -18.26
N GLU A 168 14.77 7.48 -18.35
CA GLU A 168 13.64 6.56 -18.16
C GLU A 168 13.27 6.42 -16.68
N VAL A 169 11.97 6.40 -16.37
CA VAL A 169 11.44 6.01 -15.08
C VAL A 169 10.75 4.66 -15.21
N LEU A 170 11.39 3.62 -14.67
CA LEU A 170 10.83 2.27 -14.66
C LEU A 170 10.07 2.01 -13.37
N GLY A 171 8.79 1.64 -13.48
CA GLY A 171 7.98 1.21 -12.35
C GLY A 171 8.16 -0.29 -12.06
N LEU A 172 8.66 -0.63 -10.86
CA LEU A 172 8.77 -2.01 -10.38
C LEU A 172 7.64 -2.29 -9.38
N VAL A 173 6.64 -3.04 -9.79
CA VAL A 173 5.42 -3.31 -9.00
C VAL A 173 5.29 -4.78 -8.62
N GLY A 174 4.53 -5.07 -7.57
CA GLY A 174 4.27 -6.43 -7.07
C GLY A 174 3.97 -6.45 -5.58
N GLU A 175 3.56 -7.59 -5.05
CA GLU A 175 3.22 -7.78 -3.63
C GLU A 175 4.45 -7.69 -2.71
N SER A 176 4.20 -7.54 -1.40
CA SER A 176 5.25 -7.60 -0.39
C SER A 176 5.98 -8.95 -0.46
N GLY A 177 7.32 -8.92 -0.40
CA GLY A 177 8.13 -10.14 -0.53
C GLY A 177 8.41 -10.62 -1.95
N SER A 178 7.90 -9.95 -3.00
CA SER A 178 8.13 -10.34 -4.41
C SER A 178 9.53 -10.02 -4.97
N GLY A 179 10.47 -9.58 -4.13
CA GLY A 179 11.87 -9.35 -4.55
C GLY A 179 12.19 -7.94 -5.04
N LYS A 180 11.23 -6.98 -5.09
CA LYS A 180 11.46 -5.60 -5.58
C LYS A 180 12.63 -4.90 -4.90
N THR A 181 12.61 -4.87 -3.57
CA THR A 181 13.68 -4.25 -2.77
C THR A 181 15.00 -5.00 -2.92
N THR A 182 14.95 -6.31 -3.14
CA THR A 182 16.12 -7.15 -3.39
C THR A 182 16.81 -6.75 -4.69
N ILE A 183 16.05 -6.57 -5.78
CA ILE A 183 16.57 -6.04 -7.05
C ILE A 183 17.17 -4.65 -6.83
N GLY A 184 16.47 -3.72 -6.20
CA GLY A 184 16.99 -2.37 -5.94
C GLY A 184 18.29 -2.36 -5.14
N ARG A 185 18.42 -3.23 -4.14
CA ARG A 185 19.65 -3.38 -3.35
C ARG A 185 20.80 -3.98 -4.15
N ALA A 186 20.50 -4.92 -5.04
CA ALA A 186 21.50 -5.51 -5.92
C ALA A 186 22.04 -4.48 -6.91
N VAL A 187 21.17 -3.67 -7.51
CA VAL A 187 21.55 -2.58 -8.44
C VAL A 187 22.57 -1.61 -7.83
N VAL A 188 22.41 -1.27 -6.55
CA VAL A 188 23.33 -0.35 -5.85
C VAL A 188 24.48 -1.07 -5.13
N GLY A 189 24.70 -2.37 -5.39
CA GLY A 189 25.82 -3.14 -4.83
C GLY A 189 25.69 -3.50 -3.34
N LEU A 190 24.51 -3.38 -2.74
CA LEU A 190 24.28 -3.74 -1.34
C LEU A 190 24.02 -5.24 -1.11
N LEU A 191 23.85 -5.99 -2.18
CA LEU A 191 23.72 -7.45 -2.15
C LEU A 191 24.66 -8.05 -3.18
N PRO A 192 25.35 -9.18 -2.86
CA PRO A 192 26.10 -9.92 -3.85
C PRO A 192 25.12 -10.51 -4.90
N ILE A 193 25.55 -10.44 -6.13
CA ILE A 193 24.86 -11.00 -7.30
C ILE A 193 25.59 -12.26 -7.72
#